data_5d5abad9d5c95b7dd34166581c732d76
#
_entry.id   5d5abad9d5c95b7dd34166581c732d76
#
_cell.length_a   1.000
_cell.length_b   1.000
_cell.length_c   1.000
_cell.angle_alpha   90.00
_cell.angle_beta   90.00
_cell.angle_gamma   90.00
#
_symmetry.space_group_name_H-M   'P 1'
#
loop_
_entity.id
_entity.type
_entity.pdbx_description
1 polymer ?
#
loop_
_entity_poly.entity_id
_entity_poly.type
_entity_poly.pdbx_seq_one_letter_code
_entity_poly.pdbx_strand_id
1 'polypeptide(L)'
;MSGSSSQYFSRSPAVDSDEREIGLSLADLELRFTTDRGVFSNNRIDAGTRLLLQEAPHPTASMTNVCDLGCGYGPIALSLAKRSPTSAVWAVDLNERAVALTARNGALNDCADIHAVVVDADGSALDGTPADIEALANTRFDGMWSNPSIRIGKPAMHRMLTIWLDRLTPDGTAWLVVQRHLGADSLADWMTEQGWATSRVCSRAGYRLLEVKAR
;
A
#
# COMPACT_ATOMS: atom_id res chain seq x y z
N MET A 1 -25.36 -8.42 11.10
CA MET A 1 -24.61 -7.15 10.96
C MET A 1 -23.37 -7.39 10.09
N SER A 2 -23.55 -7.53 8.76
CA SER A 2 -22.48 -7.90 7.80
C SER A 2 -22.22 -6.83 6.72
N GLY A 3 -22.57 -5.56 6.98
CA GLY A 3 -22.56 -4.49 5.98
C GLY A 3 -21.30 -3.62 5.91
N SER A 4 -20.34 -3.74 6.85
CA SER A 4 -19.27 -2.75 7.00
C SER A 4 -17.98 -3.06 6.23
N SER A 5 -17.73 -4.31 5.85
CA SER A 5 -16.43 -4.70 5.26
C SER A 5 -16.33 -4.58 3.73
N SER A 6 -17.46 -4.59 3.02
CA SER A 6 -17.46 -4.47 1.54
C SER A 6 -17.28 -3.03 1.04
N GLN A 7 -17.52 -2.04 1.89
CA GLN A 7 -17.49 -0.62 1.51
C GLN A 7 -16.08 -0.05 1.33
N TYR A 8 -15.09 -0.58 2.04
CA TYR A 8 -13.68 -0.11 1.93
C TYR A 8 -13.00 -0.49 0.62
N PHE A 9 -13.55 -1.48 -0.09
CA PHE A 9 -13.00 -2.05 -1.33
C PHE A 9 -13.88 -1.76 -2.54
N SER A 10 -14.82 -0.82 -2.43
CA SER A 10 -15.57 -0.29 -3.55
C SER A 10 -14.88 0.97 -4.08
N ARG A 11 -14.94 1.17 -5.39
CA ARG A 11 -14.38 2.35 -6.05
C ARG A 11 -14.87 3.65 -5.42
N SER A 12 -16.17 3.76 -5.18
CA SER A 12 -16.77 4.92 -4.50
C SER A 12 -17.48 4.43 -3.23
N PRO A 13 -17.00 4.79 -2.02
CA PRO A 13 -17.67 4.43 -0.78
C PRO A 13 -19.09 5.04 -0.70
N ALA A 14 -20.10 4.21 -0.45
CA ALA A 14 -21.49 4.64 -0.32
C ALA A 14 -21.83 5.22 1.08
N VAL A 15 -20.83 5.76 1.79
CA VAL A 15 -20.98 6.34 3.13
C VAL A 15 -20.67 7.83 3.10
N ASP A 16 -21.44 8.60 3.88
CA ASP A 16 -21.19 10.02 4.06
C ASP A 16 -19.77 10.26 4.64
N SER A 17 -19.18 11.38 4.26
CA SER A 17 -17.89 11.82 4.79
C SER A 17 -18.03 12.20 6.26
N ASP A 18 -17.03 11.82 7.07
CA ASP A 18 -16.83 12.21 8.46
C ASP A 18 -15.32 12.23 8.72
N GLU A 19 -14.71 13.30 8.22
CA GLU A 19 -13.24 13.47 8.26
C GLU A 19 -12.73 13.58 9.68
N ARG A 20 -11.53 13.06 9.90
CA ARG A 20 -10.81 13.10 11.18
C ARG A 20 -9.34 13.31 10.96
N GLU A 21 -8.69 13.92 11.94
CA GLU A 21 -7.24 14.03 11.97
C GLU A 21 -6.63 12.94 12.84
N ILE A 22 -5.57 12.31 12.34
CA ILE A 22 -4.77 11.34 13.09
C ILE A 22 -3.29 11.58 12.85
N GLY A 23 -2.44 11.14 13.79
CA GLY A 23 -0.99 11.25 13.68
C GLY A 23 -0.29 9.91 13.62
N LEU A 24 0.86 9.89 12.96
CA LEU A 24 1.85 8.83 13.01
C LEU A 24 3.16 9.41 13.56
N SER A 25 3.62 8.87 14.69
CA SER A 25 4.94 9.15 15.24
C SER A 25 5.76 7.85 15.21
N LEU A 26 6.89 7.89 14.55
CA LEU A 26 7.93 6.87 14.52
C LEU A 26 9.24 7.50 15.00
N ALA A 27 10.28 6.71 15.19
CA ALA A 27 11.56 7.21 15.69
C ALA A 27 12.24 8.22 14.73
N ASP A 28 11.95 8.12 13.45
CA ASP A 28 12.58 8.86 12.36
C ASP A 28 11.68 9.88 11.68
N LEU A 29 10.35 9.87 11.94
CA LEU A 29 9.41 10.79 11.31
C LEU A 29 8.13 11.02 12.10
N GLU A 30 7.52 12.18 11.85
CA GLU A 30 6.18 12.51 12.32
C GLU A 30 5.34 12.97 11.13
N LEU A 31 4.12 12.42 11.03
CA LEU A 31 3.18 12.73 9.97
C LEU A 31 1.79 12.97 10.52
N ARG A 32 1.05 13.88 9.87
CA ARG A 32 -0.36 14.14 10.16
C ARG A 32 -1.21 13.75 8.97
N PHE A 33 -2.38 13.19 9.23
CA PHE A 33 -3.28 12.72 8.19
C PHE A 33 -4.68 13.20 8.43
N THR A 34 -5.35 13.62 7.38
CA THR A 34 -6.80 13.58 7.31
C THR A 34 -7.21 12.20 6.83
N THR A 35 -8.16 11.60 7.52
CA THR A 35 -8.79 10.33 7.15
C THR A 35 -10.29 10.49 7.13
N ASP A 36 -11.03 9.53 6.56
CA ASP A 36 -12.48 9.64 6.40
C ASP A 36 -13.17 8.28 6.56
N ARG A 37 -14.49 8.28 6.72
CA ARG A 37 -15.31 7.08 6.59
C ARG A 37 -15.16 6.50 5.18
N GLY A 38 -15.25 5.16 5.07
CA GLY A 38 -15.10 4.48 3.78
C GLY A 38 -13.65 4.22 3.37
N VAL A 39 -12.66 4.58 4.20
CA VAL A 39 -11.26 4.15 4.04
C VAL A 39 -10.83 3.23 5.18
N PHE A 40 -9.85 2.38 4.92
CA PHE A 40 -9.34 1.42 5.90
C PHE A 40 -8.70 2.14 7.10
N SER A 41 -9.03 1.65 8.32
CA SER A 41 -8.42 2.13 9.59
C SER A 41 -8.52 3.63 9.82
N ASN A 42 -9.69 4.20 9.58
CA ASN A 42 -9.94 5.65 9.62
C ASN A 42 -9.85 6.32 11.00
N ASN A 43 -9.66 5.57 12.09
CA ASN A 43 -9.58 6.11 13.46
C ASN A 43 -8.16 6.12 14.03
N ARG A 44 -7.24 5.39 13.46
CA ARG A 44 -5.85 5.25 13.91
C ARG A 44 -5.00 4.57 12.84
N ILE A 45 -3.69 4.74 12.92
CA ILE A 45 -2.77 3.94 12.10
C ILE A 45 -2.93 2.46 12.47
N ASP A 46 -3.15 1.62 11.45
CA ASP A 46 -3.25 0.16 11.64
C ASP A 46 -1.95 -0.42 12.23
N ALA A 47 -2.10 -1.42 13.10
CA ALA A 47 -0.95 -2.03 13.76
C ALA A 47 -0.02 -2.77 12.78
N GLY A 48 -0.57 -3.36 11.71
CA GLY A 48 0.21 -3.96 10.63
C GLY A 48 0.99 -2.91 9.85
N THR A 49 0.35 -1.81 9.47
CA THR A 49 1.02 -0.67 8.82
C THR A 49 2.16 -0.11 9.68
N ARG A 50 1.92 0.07 10.99
CA ARG A 50 2.98 0.51 11.91
C ARG A 50 4.14 -0.49 11.97
N LEU A 51 3.85 -1.79 12.05
CA LEU A 51 4.87 -2.85 12.02
C LEU A 51 5.68 -2.82 10.72
N LEU A 52 4.99 -2.71 9.58
CA LEU A 52 5.65 -2.61 8.26
C LEU A 52 6.63 -1.43 8.25
N LEU A 53 6.20 -0.26 8.68
CA LEU A 53 7.03 0.96 8.68
C LEU A 53 8.19 0.93 9.67
N GLN A 54 8.12 0.08 10.71
CA GLN A 54 9.19 -0.08 11.71
C GLN A 54 10.20 -1.17 11.34
N GLU A 55 9.77 -2.25 10.67
CA GLU A 55 10.58 -3.45 10.50
C GLU A 55 11.00 -3.70 9.04
N ALA A 56 10.26 -3.17 8.05
CA ALA A 56 10.68 -3.28 6.66
C ALA A 56 11.85 -2.32 6.38
N PRO A 57 12.79 -2.71 5.49
CA PRO A 57 13.82 -1.81 5.02
C PRO A 57 13.24 -0.51 4.46
N HIS A 58 13.93 0.59 4.70
CA HIS A 58 13.61 1.87 4.07
C HIS A 58 13.99 1.84 2.59
N PRO A 59 13.36 2.65 1.73
CA PRO A 59 13.83 2.81 0.36
C PRO A 59 15.29 3.28 0.36
N THR A 60 16.07 2.76 -0.58
CA THR A 60 17.46 3.19 -0.76
C THR A 60 17.54 4.28 -1.83
N ALA A 61 18.64 5.06 -1.82
CA ALA A 61 18.85 6.11 -2.81
C ALA A 61 18.97 5.58 -4.27
N SER A 62 19.16 4.27 -4.45
CA SER A 62 19.19 3.63 -5.78
C SER A 62 17.80 3.26 -6.30
N MET A 63 16.79 3.29 -5.46
CA MET A 63 15.39 3.01 -5.86
C MET A 63 14.79 4.24 -6.54
N THR A 64 14.49 4.14 -7.81
CA THR A 64 13.89 5.20 -8.61
C THR A 64 12.38 5.24 -8.44
N ASN A 65 11.72 4.10 -8.53
CA ASN A 65 10.26 3.97 -8.39
C ASN A 65 9.93 3.02 -7.25
N VAL A 66 9.14 3.52 -6.30
CA VAL A 66 8.63 2.73 -5.18
C VAL A 66 7.10 2.80 -5.13
N CYS A 67 6.46 1.74 -4.64
CA CYS A 67 5.00 1.62 -4.66
C CYS A 67 4.44 1.33 -3.26
N ASP A 68 3.37 2.06 -2.90
CA ASP A 68 2.43 1.72 -1.82
C ASP A 68 1.19 1.09 -2.46
N LEU A 69 1.07 -0.22 -2.38
CA LEU A 69 -0.05 -0.98 -2.94
C LEU A 69 -1.19 -1.09 -1.93
N GLY A 70 -2.32 -0.48 -2.25
CA GLY A 70 -3.46 -0.32 -1.34
C GLY A 70 -3.19 0.81 -0.35
N CYS A 71 -2.95 2.02 -0.86
CA CYS A 71 -2.39 3.12 -0.09
C CYS A 71 -3.31 3.67 1.01
N GLY A 72 -4.63 3.45 0.92
CA GLY A 72 -5.57 4.02 1.87
C GLY A 72 -5.49 5.55 1.87
N TYR A 73 -5.33 6.16 3.04
CA TYR A 73 -5.12 7.60 3.19
C TYR A 73 -3.62 8.01 3.20
N GLY A 74 -2.71 7.08 2.84
CA GLY A 74 -1.31 7.35 2.52
C GLY A 74 -0.27 7.14 3.60
N PRO A 75 -0.50 6.40 4.72
CA PRO A 75 0.50 6.29 5.78
C PRO A 75 1.82 5.65 5.32
N ILE A 76 1.78 4.68 4.42
CA ILE A 76 2.97 4.07 3.85
C ILE A 76 3.58 5.01 2.80
N ALA A 77 2.81 5.47 1.82
CA ALA A 77 3.29 6.33 0.75
C ALA A 77 4.03 7.57 1.27
N LEU A 78 3.44 8.30 2.24
CA LEU A 78 4.06 9.48 2.81
C LEU A 78 5.34 9.16 3.61
N SER A 79 5.36 8.02 4.31
CA SER A 79 6.56 7.55 5.01
C SER A 79 7.69 7.23 4.01
N LEU A 80 7.37 6.60 2.89
CA LEU A 80 8.33 6.33 1.82
C LEU A 80 8.89 7.65 1.23
N ALA A 81 8.01 8.60 0.91
CA ALA A 81 8.40 9.91 0.37
C ALA A 81 9.33 10.69 1.31
N LYS A 82 9.04 10.69 2.62
CA LYS A 82 9.93 11.33 3.61
C LYS A 82 11.27 10.63 3.75
N ARG A 83 11.31 9.29 3.63
CA ARG A 83 12.53 8.49 3.78
C ARG A 83 13.39 8.46 2.53
N SER A 84 12.79 8.68 1.37
CA SER A 84 13.52 8.72 0.09
C SER A 84 13.00 9.85 -0.82
N PRO A 85 13.44 11.09 -0.58
CA PRO A 85 12.98 12.25 -1.34
C PRO A 85 13.42 12.24 -2.81
N THR A 86 14.26 11.31 -3.21
CA THR A 86 14.73 11.13 -4.60
C THR A 86 13.96 10.06 -5.38
N SER A 87 13.11 9.28 -4.70
CA SER A 87 12.29 8.26 -5.35
C SER A 87 10.93 8.81 -5.76
N ALA A 88 10.46 8.44 -6.93
CA ALA A 88 9.07 8.60 -7.30
C ALA A 88 8.20 7.61 -6.50
N VAL A 89 7.29 8.12 -5.68
CA VAL A 89 6.42 7.31 -4.83
C VAL A 89 5.06 7.16 -5.49
N TRP A 90 4.72 5.95 -5.87
CA TRP A 90 3.43 5.59 -6.45
C TRP A 90 2.51 5.07 -5.36
N ALA A 91 1.39 5.75 -5.16
CA ALA A 91 0.36 5.38 -4.20
C ALA A 91 -0.89 4.95 -4.96
N VAL A 92 -1.20 3.66 -4.94
CA VAL A 92 -2.30 3.10 -5.73
C VAL A 92 -3.36 2.46 -4.85
N ASP A 93 -4.62 2.70 -5.17
CA ASP A 93 -5.77 2.08 -4.50
C ASP A 93 -6.94 1.95 -5.47
N LEU A 94 -7.86 1.01 -5.19
CA LEU A 94 -9.15 0.89 -5.90
C LEU A 94 -10.12 2.00 -5.48
N ASN A 95 -9.97 2.54 -4.28
CA ASN A 95 -10.89 3.47 -3.64
C ASN A 95 -10.49 4.93 -3.98
N GLU A 96 -11.33 5.62 -4.74
CA GLU A 96 -11.12 7.02 -5.12
C GLU A 96 -10.94 7.96 -3.92
N ARG A 97 -11.69 7.74 -2.83
CA ARG A 97 -11.57 8.53 -1.60
C ARG A 97 -10.22 8.33 -0.93
N ALA A 98 -9.71 7.10 -0.94
CA ALA A 98 -8.39 6.79 -0.40
C ALA A 98 -7.28 7.52 -1.16
N VAL A 99 -7.31 7.47 -2.48
CA VAL A 99 -6.33 8.14 -3.36
C VAL A 99 -6.40 9.67 -3.18
N ALA A 100 -7.60 10.25 -3.16
CA ALA A 100 -7.79 11.68 -2.93
C ALA A 100 -7.24 12.13 -1.55
N LEU A 101 -7.46 11.32 -0.50
CA LEU A 101 -6.90 11.58 0.82
C LEU A 101 -5.37 11.47 0.82
N THR A 102 -4.79 10.48 0.12
CA THR A 102 -3.34 10.34 -0.01
C THR A 102 -2.72 11.56 -0.66
N ALA A 103 -3.25 12.05 -1.77
CA ALA A 103 -2.77 13.27 -2.43
C ALA A 103 -2.85 14.50 -1.50
N ARG A 104 -3.97 14.67 -0.79
CA ARG A 104 -4.18 15.78 0.16
C ARG A 104 -3.23 15.71 1.34
N ASN A 105 -3.02 14.52 1.89
CA ASN A 105 -2.08 14.28 2.97
C ASN A 105 -0.63 14.47 2.53
N GLY A 106 -0.30 14.16 1.27
CA GLY A 106 0.97 14.49 0.66
C GLY A 106 1.27 15.97 0.74
N ALA A 107 0.34 16.81 0.30
CA ALA A 107 0.46 18.26 0.39
C ALA A 107 0.55 18.76 1.85
N LEU A 108 -0.24 18.19 2.76
CA LEU A 108 -0.22 18.54 4.20
C LEU A 108 1.14 18.28 4.87
N ASN A 109 1.90 17.32 4.37
CA ASN A 109 3.18 16.89 4.94
C ASN A 109 4.39 17.27 4.07
N ASP A 110 4.25 18.20 3.12
CA ASP A 110 5.33 18.59 2.19
C ASP A 110 5.96 17.40 1.45
N CYS A 111 5.14 16.48 0.99
CA CYS A 111 5.50 15.32 0.17
C CYS A 111 4.94 15.55 -1.24
N ALA A 112 5.54 16.43 -2.03
CA ALA A 112 4.99 16.88 -3.31
C ALA A 112 5.01 15.82 -4.42
N ASP A 113 5.96 14.88 -4.37
CA ASP A 113 6.22 13.93 -5.46
C ASP A 113 5.57 12.56 -5.23
N ILE A 114 4.29 12.57 -4.79
CA ILE A 114 3.49 11.34 -4.67
C ILE A 114 2.54 11.24 -5.87
N HIS A 115 2.72 10.21 -6.67
CA HIS A 115 1.85 9.83 -7.79
C HIS A 115 0.66 9.03 -7.26
N ALA A 116 -0.42 9.70 -6.91
CA ALA A 116 -1.63 9.08 -6.35
C ALA A 116 -2.60 8.70 -7.48
N VAL A 117 -2.83 7.39 -7.68
CA VAL A 117 -3.57 6.87 -8.84
C VAL A 117 -4.64 5.88 -8.42
N VAL A 118 -5.87 6.09 -8.86
CA VAL A 118 -6.95 5.11 -8.76
C VAL A 118 -6.74 4.03 -9.82
N VAL A 119 -6.75 2.78 -9.39
CA VAL A 119 -6.57 1.63 -10.29
C VAL A 119 -7.77 0.68 -10.23
N ASP A 120 -7.96 -0.10 -11.28
CA ASP A 120 -8.92 -1.21 -11.26
C ASP A 120 -8.32 -2.51 -10.71
N ALA A 121 -9.13 -3.56 -10.69
CA ALA A 121 -8.73 -4.88 -10.23
C ALA A 121 -7.64 -5.54 -11.12
N ASP A 122 -7.42 -5.01 -12.32
CA ASP A 122 -6.40 -5.45 -13.27
C ASP A 122 -5.15 -4.56 -13.24
N GLY A 123 -5.12 -3.60 -12.31
CA GLY A 123 -4.01 -2.67 -12.13
C GLY A 123 -3.89 -1.61 -13.21
N SER A 124 -4.96 -1.38 -13.99
CA SER A 124 -5.03 -0.29 -14.95
C SER A 124 -5.42 1.00 -14.26
N ALA A 125 -4.78 2.11 -14.63
CA ALA A 125 -5.10 3.43 -14.10
C ALA A 125 -6.48 3.88 -14.56
N LEU A 126 -7.31 4.33 -13.62
CA LEU A 126 -8.67 4.84 -13.87
C LEU A 126 -8.78 6.34 -13.63
N ASP A 127 -8.02 6.87 -12.67
CA ASP A 127 -8.02 8.28 -12.30
C ASP A 127 -6.68 8.69 -11.68
N GLY A 128 -6.29 9.95 -11.89
CA GLY A 128 -5.02 10.52 -11.48
C GLY A 128 -4.67 11.69 -12.41
N THR A 129 -3.44 12.21 -12.34
CA THR A 129 -3.02 13.16 -13.36
C THR A 129 -2.86 12.45 -14.72
N PRO A 130 -3.08 13.14 -15.87
CA PRO A 130 -2.90 12.51 -17.18
C PRO A 130 -1.50 11.90 -17.37
N ALA A 131 -0.47 12.55 -16.84
CA ALA A 131 0.90 12.07 -16.89
C ALA A 131 1.08 10.77 -16.06
N ASP A 132 0.47 10.69 -14.86
CA ASP A 132 0.56 9.52 -14.00
C ASP A 132 -0.19 8.32 -14.59
N ILE A 133 -1.35 8.57 -15.20
CA ILE A 133 -2.13 7.51 -15.89
C ILE A 133 -1.31 6.89 -17.02
N GLU A 134 -0.67 7.71 -17.85
CA GLU A 134 0.17 7.25 -18.95
C GLU A 134 1.43 6.52 -18.43
N ALA A 135 2.11 7.11 -17.44
CA ALA A 135 3.37 6.57 -16.91
C ALA A 135 3.17 5.24 -16.17
N LEU A 136 2.10 5.09 -15.38
CA LEU A 136 1.87 3.88 -14.57
C LEU A 136 1.83 2.61 -15.42
N ALA A 137 1.32 2.67 -16.63
CA ALA A 137 1.20 1.50 -17.52
C ALA A 137 2.57 0.82 -17.79
N ASN A 138 3.65 1.60 -17.82
CA ASN A 138 5.00 1.13 -18.14
C ASN A 138 5.95 1.17 -16.93
N THR A 139 5.50 1.64 -15.78
CA THR A 139 6.34 1.77 -14.58
C THR A 139 6.64 0.38 -13.98
N ARG A 140 7.93 0.16 -13.68
CA ARG A 140 8.43 -0.96 -12.89
C ARG A 140 8.92 -0.43 -11.56
N PHE A 141 8.83 -1.25 -10.51
CA PHE A 141 9.11 -0.86 -9.14
C PHE A 141 10.35 -1.53 -8.58
N ASP A 142 11.25 -0.75 -8.01
CA ASP A 142 12.43 -1.25 -7.30
C ASP A 142 12.06 -1.72 -5.89
N GLY A 143 11.02 -1.12 -5.32
CA GLY A 143 10.47 -1.51 -4.02
C GLY A 143 8.96 -1.36 -3.96
N MET A 144 8.30 -2.27 -3.26
CA MET A 144 6.86 -2.23 -3.02
C MET A 144 6.56 -2.52 -1.56
N TRP A 145 5.75 -1.68 -0.94
CA TRP A 145 5.25 -1.89 0.42
C TRP A 145 3.73 -2.01 0.38
N SER A 146 3.18 -2.93 1.19
CA SER A 146 1.73 -3.12 1.22
C SER A 146 1.25 -3.69 2.56
N ASN A 147 0.11 -3.18 2.99
CA ASN A 147 -0.75 -3.85 3.97
C ASN A 147 -2.01 -4.33 3.24
N PRO A 148 -1.92 -5.43 2.48
CA PRO A 148 -2.98 -5.83 1.57
C PRO A 148 -4.22 -6.26 2.33
N SER A 149 -5.38 -5.85 1.82
CA SER A 149 -6.64 -6.29 2.40
C SER A 149 -6.94 -7.75 2.08
N ILE A 150 -6.80 -8.60 3.09
CA ILE A 150 -7.14 -10.03 2.99
C ILE A 150 -8.66 -10.24 2.89
N ARG A 151 -9.46 -9.25 3.29
CA ARG A 151 -10.93 -9.35 3.31
C ARG A 151 -11.58 -9.34 1.93
N ILE A 152 -10.85 -9.00 0.88
CA ILE A 152 -11.32 -9.10 -0.52
C ILE A 152 -11.48 -10.54 -0.99
N GLY A 153 -11.01 -11.50 -0.21
CA GLY A 153 -11.00 -12.92 -0.53
C GLY A 153 -9.73 -13.37 -1.27
N LYS A 154 -9.39 -14.65 -1.09
CA LYS A 154 -8.16 -15.22 -1.66
C LYS A 154 -8.00 -15.03 -3.17
N PRO A 155 -9.02 -15.32 -4.02
CA PRO A 155 -8.84 -15.19 -5.47
C PRO A 155 -8.52 -13.76 -5.92
N ALA A 156 -9.22 -12.77 -5.36
CA ALA A 156 -9.00 -11.36 -5.71
C ALA A 156 -7.64 -10.87 -5.21
N MET A 157 -7.22 -11.27 -4.00
CA MET A 157 -5.91 -10.94 -3.47
C MET A 157 -4.78 -11.59 -4.28
N HIS A 158 -4.91 -12.87 -4.62
CA HIS A 158 -3.93 -13.56 -5.46
C HIS A 158 -3.79 -12.87 -6.83
N ARG A 159 -4.92 -12.53 -7.48
CA ARG A 159 -4.90 -11.78 -8.76
C ARG A 159 -4.19 -10.44 -8.61
N MET A 160 -4.55 -9.64 -7.62
CA MET A 160 -3.91 -8.35 -7.35
C MET A 160 -2.40 -8.52 -7.15
N LEU A 161 -1.98 -9.44 -6.27
CA LEU A 161 -0.56 -9.66 -6.00
C LEU A 161 0.19 -10.15 -7.25
N THR A 162 -0.40 -11.04 -8.05
CA THR A 162 0.22 -11.48 -9.32
C THR A 162 0.49 -10.28 -10.22
N ILE A 163 -0.51 -9.43 -10.45
CA ILE A 163 -0.40 -8.26 -11.33
C ILE A 163 0.68 -7.29 -10.84
N TRP A 164 0.72 -7.02 -9.54
CA TRP A 164 1.61 -6.00 -9.01
C TRP A 164 3.04 -6.51 -8.72
N LEU A 165 3.20 -7.74 -8.26
CA LEU A 165 4.53 -8.34 -8.06
C LEU A 165 5.26 -8.56 -9.39
N ASP A 166 4.54 -8.84 -10.48
CA ASP A 166 5.13 -8.94 -11.82
C ASP A 166 5.57 -7.58 -12.40
N ARG A 167 5.27 -6.47 -11.71
CA ARG A 167 5.79 -5.13 -12.02
C ARG A 167 7.08 -4.80 -11.26
N LEU A 168 7.59 -5.68 -10.43
CA LEU A 168 8.91 -5.47 -9.84
C LEU A 168 9.99 -5.48 -10.92
N THR A 169 11.05 -4.68 -10.71
CA THR A 169 12.29 -4.79 -11.49
C THR A 169 12.97 -6.12 -11.18
N PRO A 170 13.92 -6.63 -11.98
CA PRO A 170 14.58 -7.92 -11.71
C PRO A 170 15.22 -8.01 -10.32
N ASP A 171 15.70 -6.90 -9.77
CA ASP A 171 16.26 -6.80 -8.41
C ASP A 171 15.25 -6.26 -7.39
N GLY A 172 14.01 -6.05 -7.83
CA GLY A 172 12.94 -5.45 -7.03
C GLY A 172 12.47 -6.36 -5.90
N THR A 173 12.05 -5.73 -4.81
CA THR A 173 11.57 -6.44 -3.62
C THR A 173 10.28 -5.83 -3.11
N ALA A 174 9.33 -6.69 -2.72
CA ALA A 174 8.11 -6.27 -2.04
C ALA A 174 8.14 -6.67 -0.56
N TRP A 175 7.58 -5.81 0.30
CA TRP A 175 7.35 -6.08 1.72
C TRP A 175 5.85 -6.02 2.01
N LEU A 176 5.30 -7.16 2.47
CA LEU A 176 3.88 -7.32 2.72
C LEU A 176 3.64 -7.61 4.19
N VAL A 177 2.81 -6.80 4.85
CA VAL A 177 2.39 -7.10 6.23
C VAL A 177 1.02 -7.77 6.24
N VAL A 178 0.95 -8.96 6.84
CA VAL A 178 -0.25 -9.81 6.78
C VAL A 178 -0.60 -10.32 8.18
N GLN A 179 -1.86 -10.25 8.56
CA GLN A 179 -2.32 -10.85 9.81
C GLN A 179 -2.16 -12.38 9.79
N ARG A 180 -1.51 -12.94 10.84
CA ARG A 180 -1.19 -14.37 10.93
C ARG A 180 -2.42 -15.26 10.77
N HIS A 181 -3.48 -14.98 11.54
CA HIS A 181 -4.70 -15.80 11.55
C HIS A 181 -5.61 -15.59 10.32
N LEU A 182 -5.29 -14.62 9.46
CA LEU A 182 -6.00 -14.40 8.20
C LEU A 182 -5.29 -15.02 7.00
N GLY A 183 -4.32 -15.91 7.23
CA GLY A 183 -3.71 -16.73 6.19
C GLY A 183 -2.33 -16.27 5.71
N ALA A 184 -1.56 -15.58 6.56
CA ALA A 184 -0.21 -15.12 6.21
C ALA A 184 0.71 -16.26 5.74
N ASP A 185 0.65 -17.44 6.39
CA ASP A 185 1.49 -18.58 6.01
C ASP A 185 1.04 -19.16 4.66
N SER A 186 -0.26 -19.38 4.47
CA SER A 186 -0.78 -19.91 3.21
C SER A 186 -0.57 -18.93 2.05
N LEU A 187 -0.47 -17.62 2.32
CA LEU A 187 -0.12 -16.63 1.30
C LEU A 187 1.37 -16.73 0.91
N ALA A 188 2.25 -16.89 1.90
CA ALA A 188 3.69 -17.07 1.64
C ALA A 188 3.96 -18.35 0.85
N ASP A 189 3.31 -19.46 1.21
CA ASP A 189 3.41 -20.73 0.49
C ASP A 189 2.94 -20.56 -0.95
N TRP A 190 1.77 -19.95 -1.16
CA TRP A 190 1.25 -19.71 -2.50
C TRP A 190 2.19 -18.82 -3.34
N MET A 191 2.73 -17.72 -2.80
CA MET A 191 3.69 -16.88 -3.55
C MET A 191 4.93 -17.67 -3.95
N THR A 192 5.45 -18.52 -3.06
CA THR A 192 6.57 -19.42 -3.35
C THR A 192 6.23 -20.42 -4.46
N GLU A 193 5.04 -21.03 -4.43
CA GLU A 193 4.55 -21.91 -5.48
C GLU A 193 4.41 -21.23 -6.84
N GLN A 194 4.11 -19.91 -6.84
CA GLN A 194 4.06 -19.12 -8.08
C GLN A 194 5.44 -18.67 -8.58
N GLY A 195 6.52 -19.00 -7.87
CA GLY A 195 7.90 -18.73 -8.28
C GLY A 195 8.54 -17.46 -7.69
N TRP A 196 7.82 -16.71 -6.83
CA TRP A 196 8.46 -15.60 -6.11
C TRP A 196 9.25 -16.12 -4.90
N ALA A 197 10.52 -15.68 -4.76
CA ALA A 197 11.30 -16.02 -3.58
C ALA A 197 10.73 -15.27 -2.36
N THR A 198 10.00 -16.00 -1.53
CA THR A 198 9.27 -15.44 -0.40
C THR A 198 9.90 -15.87 0.92
N SER A 199 10.20 -14.92 1.79
CA SER A 199 10.73 -15.15 3.11
C SER A 199 9.99 -14.34 4.19
N ARG A 200 10.05 -14.82 5.44
CA ARG A 200 9.48 -14.12 6.57
C ARG A 200 10.56 -13.30 7.28
N VAL A 201 10.43 -11.97 7.25
CA VAL A 201 11.32 -11.04 7.94
C VAL A 201 11.08 -11.11 9.45
N CYS A 202 9.84 -10.96 9.88
CA CYS A 202 9.50 -11.05 11.31
C CYS A 202 8.05 -11.51 11.55
N SER A 203 7.78 -11.85 12.83
CA SER A 203 6.45 -12.15 13.35
C SER A 203 6.23 -11.39 14.64
N ARG A 204 5.33 -10.41 14.67
CA ARG A 204 5.11 -9.55 15.83
C ARG A 204 3.67 -9.07 15.91
N ALA A 205 3.14 -8.92 17.11
CA ALA A 205 1.80 -8.37 17.37
C ALA A 205 0.66 -9.03 16.56
N GLY A 206 0.78 -10.32 16.23
CA GLY A 206 -0.22 -11.04 15.44
C GLY A 206 -0.10 -10.88 13.93
N TYR A 207 0.93 -10.17 13.46
CA TYR A 207 1.24 -9.99 12.03
C TYR A 207 2.52 -10.73 11.63
N ARG A 208 2.67 -10.96 10.35
CA ARG A 208 3.92 -11.38 9.69
C ARG A 208 4.30 -10.34 8.67
N LEU A 209 5.57 -9.99 8.66
CA LEU A 209 6.20 -9.23 7.59
C LEU A 209 6.86 -10.23 6.66
N LEU A 210 6.44 -10.22 5.41
CA LEU A 210 6.96 -11.06 4.33
C LEU A 210 7.81 -10.20 3.40
N GLU A 211 8.96 -10.72 3.00
CA GLU A 211 9.78 -10.21 1.91
C GLU A 211 9.54 -11.09 0.68
N VAL A 212 9.33 -10.48 -0.47
CA VAL A 212 9.04 -11.14 -1.74
C VAL A 212 9.93 -10.54 -2.81
N LYS A 213 10.81 -11.32 -3.41
CA LYS A 213 11.70 -10.87 -4.50
C LYS A 213 11.07 -11.19 -5.85
N ALA A 214 11.41 -10.38 -6.84
CA ALA A 214 11.02 -10.60 -8.23
C ALA A 214 11.39 -12.03 -8.69
N ARG A 215 10.61 -12.59 -9.62
CA ARG A 215 10.82 -13.90 -10.23
C ARG A 215 11.38 -13.78 -11.64
#